data_6b0d124bf120abdf68484ebf36b97dab
#
_entry.id   6b0d124bf120abdf68484ebf36b97dab
#
_cell.length_a   1.000
_cell.length_b   1.000
_cell.length_c   1.000
_cell.angle_alpha   90.00
_cell.angle_beta   90.00
_cell.angle_gamma   90.00
#
_symmetry.space_group_name_H-M   'P 1'
#
loop_
_entity.id
_entity.type
_entity.pdbx_description
1 polymer ?
#
loop_
_entity_poly.entity_id
_entity_poly.type
_entity_poly.pdbx_seq_one_letter_code
_entity_poly.pdbx_strand_id
1 'polypeptide(L)'
;METVTLRGGDLPWQPVSPALVRARLIVLALAMAIPIVATIVVALVLTPWVWIATGILIVVTAVVGYVVTRQVGAISWIELPEEFVIRKGRVLRSLVAIPYGRLQFVDVQSGPVARAYGIASLQIHTASPQSSGTLPGLPIAQAEELRTRLAALGEAQRAGL
;
A
#
# COMPACT_ATOMS: atom_id res chain seq x y z
N MET A 1 30.59 0.56 -15.05
CA MET A 1 29.12 0.42 -15.24
C MET A 1 28.73 -0.95 -14.68
N GLU A 2 28.62 -1.01 -13.36
CA GLU A 2 28.35 -2.26 -12.64
C GLU A 2 26.83 -2.45 -12.56
N THR A 3 26.33 -3.34 -13.38
CA THR A 3 24.94 -3.80 -13.29
C THR A 3 24.81 -4.56 -11.97
N VAL A 4 24.35 -3.87 -10.92
CA VAL A 4 23.92 -4.51 -9.68
C VAL A 4 22.78 -5.45 -10.04
N THR A 5 23.13 -6.71 -10.20
CA THR A 5 22.16 -7.79 -10.40
C THR A 5 21.31 -7.84 -9.14
N LEU A 6 20.08 -7.33 -9.17
CA LEU A 6 19.08 -7.38 -8.10
C LEU A 6 18.67 -8.85 -7.83
N ARG A 7 19.63 -9.70 -7.47
CA ARG A 7 19.37 -11.04 -6.93
C ARG A 7 18.82 -10.85 -5.51
N GLY A 8 17.53 -11.07 -5.35
CA GLY A 8 16.67 -10.70 -4.23
C GLY A 8 16.91 -11.42 -2.89
N GLY A 9 18.14 -11.69 -2.49
CA GLY A 9 18.46 -12.40 -1.24
C GLY A 9 19.05 -11.54 -0.12
N ASP A 10 19.88 -10.55 -0.43
CA ASP A 10 20.77 -9.95 0.57
C ASP A 10 20.53 -8.48 0.87
N LEU A 11 19.53 -7.86 0.26
CA LEU A 11 19.22 -6.45 0.52
C LEU A 11 18.30 -6.30 1.74
N PRO A 12 18.55 -5.31 2.64
CA PRO A 12 17.75 -5.08 3.86
C PRO A 12 16.39 -4.46 3.53
N TRP A 13 15.49 -5.26 2.93
CA TRP A 13 14.15 -4.81 2.62
C TRP A 13 13.35 -4.49 3.88
N GLN A 14 12.80 -3.29 3.94
CA GLN A 14 11.95 -2.86 5.04
C GLN A 14 10.48 -3.17 4.71
N PRO A 15 9.77 -3.92 5.58
CA PRO A 15 8.35 -4.17 5.42
C PRO A 15 7.54 -2.94 5.83
N VAL A 16 6.31 -2.84 5.33
CA VAL A 16 5.34 -1.85 5.80
C VAL A 16 4.71 -2.27 7.13
N SER A 17 4.12 -1.31 7.85
CA SER A 17 3.49 -1.56 9.15
C SER A 17 2.33 -2.58 9.05
N PRO A 18 2.24 -3.54 9.97
CA PRO A 18 1.10 -4.46 10.06
C PRO A 18 -0.22 -3.74 10.37
N ALA A 19 -0.17 -2.51 10.86
CA ALA A 19 -1.36 -1.68 11.06
C ALA A 19 -2.12 -1.43 9.75
N LEU A 20 -1.43 -1.47 8.59
CA LEU A 20 -2.07 -1.37 7.27
C LEU A 20 -3.06 -2.49 7.00
N VAL A 21 -2.77 -3.72 7.46
CA VAL A 21 -3.71 -4.85 7.36
C VAL A 21 -4.99 -4.52 8.11
N ARG A 22 -4.87 -4.10 9.37
CA ARG A 22 -6.02 -3.76 10.21
C ARG A 22 -6.85 -2.63 9.62
N ALA A 23 -6.20 -1.56 9.17
CA ALA A 23 -6.88 -0.44 8.52
C ALA A 23 -7.67 -0.87 7.27
N ARG A 24 -7.08 -1.70 6.40
CA ARG A 24 -7.76 -2.21 5.19
C ARG A 24 -8.91 -3.16 5.52
N LEU A 25 -8.74 -4.04 6.51
CA LEU A 25 -9.79 -4.96 6.94
C LEU A 25 -10.99 -4.21 7.54
N ILE A 26 -10.76 -3.15 8.30
CA ILE A 26 -11.86 -2.32 8.82
C ILE A 26 -12.59 -1.60 7.69
N VAL A 27 -11.88 -1.03 6.73
CA VAL A 27 -12.52 -0.41 5.56
C VAL A 27 -13.35 -1.43 4.79
N LEU A 28 -12.83 -2.64 4.59
CA LEU A 28 -13.57 -3.75 3.97
C LEU A 28 -14.81 -4.12 4.79
N ALA A 29 -14.69 -4.28 6.10
CA ALA A 29 -15.81 -4.62 6.98
C ALA A 29 -16.90 -3.55 6.95
N LEU A 30 -16.54 -2.27 7.02
CA LEU A 30 -17.49 -1.16 6.93
C LEU A 30 -18.18 -1.09 5.57
N ALA A 31 -17.44 -1.31 4.48
CA ALA A 31 -18.00 -1.33 3.12
C ALA A 31 -18.96 -2.50 2.91
N MET A 32 -18.66 -3.67 3.49
CA MET A 32 -19.47 -4.88 3.34
C MET A 32 -20.61 -4.97 4.36
N ALA A 33 -20.58 -4.19 5.44
CA ALA A 33 -21.62 -4.20 6.46
C ALA A 33 -23.01 -3.86 5.89
N ILE A 34 -23.10 -2.81 5.06
CA ILE A 34 -24.37 -2.37 4.47
C ILE A 34 -24.97 -3.46 3.57
N PRO A 35 -24.27 -4.00 2.55
CA PRO A 35 -24.86 -5.03 1.70
C PRO A 35 -25.17 -6.34 2.45
N ILE A 36 -24.35 -6.73 3.44
CA ILE A 36 -24.64 -7.92 4.25
C ILE A 36 -25.90 -7.72 5.07
N VAL A 37 -26.07 -6.60 5.76
CA VAL A 37 -27.27 -6.29 6.53
C VAL A 37 -28.49 -6.21 5.63
N ALA A 38 -28.37 -5.57 4.46
CA ALA A 38 -29.45 -5.48 3.51
C ALA A 38 -29.92 -6.86 3.02
N THR A 39 -28.99 -7.75 2.66
CA THR A 39 -29.34 -9.11 2.24
C THR A 39 -29.95 -9.94 3.36
N ILE A 40 -29.52 -9.78 4.62
CA ILE A 40 -30.13 -10.45 5.77
C ILE A 40 -31.57 -9.99 5.96
N VAL A 41 -31.84 -8.66 5.92
CA VAL A 41 -33.19 -8.12 6.06
C VAL A 41 -34.12 -8.63 4.97
N VAL A 42 -33.65 -8.63 3.71
CA VAL A 42 -34.42 -9.16 2.57
C VAL A 42 -34.69 -10.65 2.74
N ALA A 43 -33.70 -11.42 3.19
CA ALA A 43 -33.88 -12.88 3.43
C ALA A 43 -34.92 -13.19 4.49
N LEU A 44 -35.02 -12.36 5.52
CA LEU A 44 -35.98 -12.53 6.60
C LEU A 44 -37.41 -12.15 6.21
N VAL A 45 -37.56 -11.15 5.31
CA VAL A 45 -38.88 -10.56 4.99
C VAL A 45 -39.48 -11.16 3.72
N LEU A 46 -38.68 -11.49 2.69
CA LEU A 46 -39.20 -11.80 1.36
C LEU A 46 -39.07 -13.29 0.98
N THR A 47 -37.85 -13.83 0.96
CA THR A 47 -37.63 -15.17 0.41
C THR A 47 -36.43 -15.90 1.02
N PRO A 48 -36.58 -17.22 1.33
CA PRO A 48 -35.46 -18.01 1.88
C PRO A 48 -34.25 -18.14 0.96
N TRP A 49 -34.44 -18.03 -0.35
CA TRP A 49 -33.36 -18.15 -1.36
C TRP A 49 -32.26 -17.08 -1.21
N VAL A 50 -32.60 -15.92 -0.63
CA VAL A 50 -31.65 -14.82 -0.41
C VAL A 50 -30.55 -15.18 0.61
N TRP A 51 -30.77 -16.20 1.46
CA TRP A 51 -29.73 -16.72 2.35
C TRP A 51 -28.50 -17.24 1.58
N ILE A 52 -28.70 -17.76 0.36
CA ILE A 52 -27.60 -18.20 -0.50
C ILE A 52 -26.75 -16.99 -0.90
N ALA A 53 -27.39 -15.88 -1.31
CA ALA A 53 -26.68 -14.66 -1.67
C ALA A 53 -25.91 -14.08 -0.47
N THR A 54 -26.52 -14.08 0.72
CA THR A 54 -25.85 -13.66 1.96
C THR A 54 -24.62 -14.53 2.25
N GLY A 55 -24.75 -15.85 2.11
CA GLY A 55 -23.64 -16.79 2.30
C GLY A 55 -22.50 -16.54 1.31
N ILE A 56 -22.81 -16.34 0.05
CA ILE A 56 -21.81 -16.00 -0.99
C ILE A 56 -21.11 -14.70 -0.64
N LEU A 57 -21.85 -13.66 -0.23
CA LEU A 57 -21.28 -12.36 0.11
C LEU A 57 -20.33 -12.45 1.29
N ILE A 58 -20.64 -13.22 2.31
CA ILE A 58 -19.77 -13.47 3.47
C ILE A 58 -18.50 -14.20 3.03
N VAL A 59 -18.62 -15.26 2.21
CA VAL A 59 -17.47 -16.00 1.70
C VAL A 59 -16.56 -15.09 0.86
N VAL A 60 -17.12 -14.30 -0.03
CA VAL A 60 -16.37 -13.33 -0.87
C VAL A 60 -15.64 -12.33 0.02
N THR A 61 -16.31 -11.79 1.05
CA THR A 61 -15.69 -10.86 2.01
C THR A 61 -14.52 -11.51 2.74
N ALA A 62 -14.66 -12.76 3.18
CA ALA A 62 -13.59 -13.49 3.84
C ALA A 62 -12.38 -13.74 2.90
N VAL A 63 -12.65 -14.13 1.65
CA VAL A 63 -11.61 -14.35 0.63
C VAL A 63 -10.89 -13.04 0.32
N VAL A 64 -11.61 -11.93 0.12
CA VAL A 64 -11.00 -10.61 -0.13
C VAL A 64 -10.16 -10.18 1.07
N GLY A 65 -10.65 -10.36 2.29
CA GLY A 65 -9.90 -10.09 3.53
C GLY A 65 -8.60 -10.89 3.60
N TYR A 66 -8.64 -12.19 3.28
CA TYR A 66 -7.45 -13.03 3.21
C TYR A 66 -6.46 -12.55 2.15
N VAL A 67 -6.93 -12.20 0.96
CA VAL A 67 -6.09 -11.66 -0.12
C VAL A 67 -5.44 -10.35 0.31
N VAL A 68 -6.17 -9.45 0.97
CA VAL A 68 -5.64 -8.18 1.51
C VAL A 68 -4.50 -8.43 2.49
N THR A 69 -4.64 -9.37 3.43
CA THR A 69 -3.56 -9.69 4.38
C THR A 69 -2.30 -10.19 3.67
N ARG A 70 -2.47 -11.02 2.65
CA ARG A 70 -1.37 -11.57 1.85
C ARG A 70 -0.69 -10.51 0.98
N GLN A 71 -1.45 -9.58 0.42
CA GLN A 71 -0.92 -8.48 -0.40
C GLN A 71 -0.10 -7.49 0.42
N VAL A 72 -0.57 -7.10 1.60
CA VAL A 72 0.15 -6.17 2.48
C VAL A 72 1.49 -6.75 2.91
N GLY A 73 1.54 -8.02 3.29
CA GLY A 73 2.79 -8.69 3.65
C GLY A 73 3.82 -8.83 2.50
N ALA A 74 3.41 -8.49 1.27
CA ALA A 74 4.29 -8.50 0.09
C ALA A 74 4.78 -7.11 -0.30
N ILE A 75 4.43 -6.06 0.45
CA ILE A 75 4.92 -4.70 0.23
C ILE A 75 6.19 -4.49 1.04
N SER A 76 7.26 -4.12 0.36
CA SER A 76 8.54 -3.77 0.99
C SER A 76 9.24 -2.70 0.18
N TRP A 77 10.17 -2.00 0.80
CA TRP A 77 10.90 -0.91 0.20
C TRP A 77 12.35 -0.89 0.68
N ILE A 78 13.21 -0.20 -0.05
CA ILE A 78 14.61 0.01 0.28
C ILE A 78 15.10 1.32 -0.29
N GLU A 79 15.97 2.02 0.45
CA GLU A 79 16.74 3.17 -0.02
C GLU A 79 18.09 2.67 -0.53
N LEU A 80 18.38 2.90 -1.79
CA LEU A 80 19.68 2.70 -2.40
C LEU A 80 20.37 4.06 -2.58
N PRO A 81 21.69 4.12 -2.82
CA PRO A 81 22.42 5.39 -2.95
C PRO A 81 21.90 6.32 -4.05
N GLU A 82 21.37 5.77 -5.15
CA GLU A 82 20.94 6.53 -6.33
C GLU A 82 19.43 6.47 -6.59
N GLU A 83 18.73 5.52 -5.95
CA GLU A 83 17.31 5.28 -6.22
C GLU A 83 16.55 4.77 -5.00
N PHE A 84 15.26 5.05 -4.96
CA PHE A 84 14.31 4.48 -4.00
C PHE A 84 13.53 3.35 -4.67
N VAL A 85 13.54 2.17 -4.07
CA VAL A 85 12.91 0.99 -4.68
C VAL A 85 11.73 0.52 -3.84
N ILE A 86 10.58 0.37 -4.48
CA ILE A 86 9.36 -0.16 -3.89
C ILE A 86 9.03 -1.50 -4.55
N ARG A 87 8.88 -2.53 -3.75
CA ARG A 87 8.43 -3.85 -4.18
C ARG A 87 7.01 -4.10 -3.67
N LYS A 88 6.11 -4.51 -4.57
CA LYS A 88 4.72 -4.84 -4.26
C LYS A 88 4.32 -6.15 -4.93
N GLY A 89 3.35 -6.82 -4.31
CA GLY A 89 2.66 -7.97 -4.89
C GLY A 89 3.35 -9.30 -4.66
N ARG A 90 2.52 -10.32 -4.45
CA ARG A 90 2.93 -11.70 -4.24
C ARG A 90 2.66 -12.58 -5.48
N VAL A 91 1.56 -12.32 -6.16
CA VAL A 91 1.16 -13.00 -7.39
C VAL A 91 1.69 -12.24 -8.61
N LEU A 92 1.34 -10.96 -8.70
CA LEU A 92 1.90 -10.04 -9.69
C LEU A 92 2.95 -9.18 -8.97
N ARG A 93 4.22 -9.52 -9.18
CA ARG A 93 5.33 -8.77 -8.60
C ARG A 93 5.56 -7.50 -9.39
N SER A 94 5.45 -6.36 -8.73
CA SER A 94 5.81 -5.05 -9.28
C SER A 94 6.99 -4.52 -8.48
N LEU A 95 8.02 -4.11 -9.17
CA LEU A 95 9.19 -3.43 -8.63
C LEU A 95 9.29 -2.08 -9.33
N VAL A 96 9.20 -1.01 -8.56
CA VAL A 96 9.30 0.36 -9.05
C VAL A 96 10.57 0.96 -8.47
N ALA A 97 11.55 1.21 -9.32
CA ALA A 97 12.77 1.92 -8.98
C ALA A 97 12.61 3.41 -9.36
N ILE A 98 12.88 4.29 -8.43
CA ILE A 98 12.65 5.73 -8.54
C ILE A 98 13.99 6.45 -8.33
N PRO A 99 14.70 6.83 -9.41
CA PRO A 99 15.94 7.59 -9.30
C PRO A 99 15.69 8.96 -8.65
N TYR A 100 16.53 9.35 -7.67
CA TYR A 100 16.34 10.61 -6.95
C TYR A 100 16.40 11.83 -7.88
N GLY A 101 17.22 11.82 -8.91
CA GLY A 101 17.29 12.92 -9.89
C GLY A 101 16.01 13.15 -10.71
N ARG A 102 15.07 12.18 -10.72
CA ARG A 102 13.77 12.29 -11.39
C ARG A 102 12.62 12.67 -10.46
N LEU A 103 12.88 12.81 -9.16
CA LEU A 103 11.86 13.22 -8.20
C LEU A 103 11.39 14.64 -8.46
N GLN A 104 10.08 14.83 -8.57
CA GLN A 104 9.48 16.16 -8.65
C GLN A 104 9.05 16.63 -7.27
N PHE A 105 8.24 15.85 -6.59
CA PHE A 105 7.83 16.11 -5.20
C PHE A 105 7.41 14.81 -4.52
N VAL A 106 7.47 14.83 -3.19
CA VAL A 106 7.05 13.73 -2.32
C VAL A 106 5.99 14.26 -1.38
N ASP A 107 4.86 13.55 -1.29
CA ASP A 107 3.73 13.90 -0.45
C ASP A 107 3.39 12.79 0.54
N VAL A 108 2.85 13.17 1.71
CA VAL A 108 2.38 12.24 2.73
C VAL A 108 0.89 12.40 2.89
N GLN A 109 0.16 11.32 2.64
CA GLN A 109 -1.29 11.31 2.75
C GLN A 109 -1.75 10.31 3.82
N SER A 110 -2.69 10.74 4.66
CA SER A 110 -3.29 9.89 5.68
C SER A 110 -4.80 10.13 5.74
N GLY A 111 -5.57 9.14 5.29
CA GLY A 111 -7.02 9.16 5.41
C GLY A 111 -7.50 8.94 6.87
N PRO A 112 -8.81 9.10 7.16
CA PRO A 112 -9.33 9.03 8.53
C PRO A 112 -8.99 7.72 9.24
N VAL A 113 -9.19 6.57 8.58
CA VAL A 113 -8.89 5.26 9.14
C VAL A 113 -7.38 5.07 9.32
N ALA A 114 -6.58 5.43 8.31
CA ALA A 114 -5.13 5.32 8.39
C ALA A 114 -4.56 6.15 9.54
N ARG A 115 -5.08 7.37 9.73
CA ARG A 115 -4.70 8.26 10.84
C ARG A 115 -5.04 7.67 12.20
N ALA A 116 -6.21 7.05 12.35
CA ALA A 116 -6.60 6.37 13.59
C ALA A 116 -5.65 5.21 13.95
N TYR A 117 -5.03 4.59 12.94
CA TYR A 117 -4.01 3.54 13.11
C TYR A 117 -2.56 4.06 13.12
N GLY A 118 -2.36 5.39 13.12
CA GLY A 118 -1.03 6.01 13.16
C GLY A 118 -0.20 5.77 11.90
N ILE A 119 -0.83 5.50 10.75
CA ILE A 119 -0.15 5.20 9.49
C ILE A 119 -0.50 6.22 8.40
N ALA A 120 0.44 6.38 7.46
CA ALA A 120 0.31 7.22 6.28
C ALA A 120 0.80 6.49 5.03
N SER A 121 0.53 7.08 3.88
CA SER A 121 1.04 6.66 2.58
C SER A 121 1.97 7.73 2.03
N LEU A 122 3.17 7.33 1.63
CA LEU A 122 4.12 8.20 0.95
C LEU A 122 3.83 8.12 -0.56
N GLN A 123 3.56 9.25 -1.18
CA GLN A 123 3.38 9.38 -2.62
C GLN A 123 4.58 10.06 -3.24
N ILE A 124 5.19 9.39 -4.19
CA ILE A 124 6.40 9.85 -4.88
C ILE A 124 6.02 10.17 -6.31
N HIS A 125 6.14 11.44 -6.68
CA HIS A 125 5.80 11.94 -8.00
C HIS A 125 7.07 12.22 -8.80
N THR A 126 7.08 11.73 -10.04
CA THR A 126 8.17 11.95 -10.99
C THR A 126 7.61 12.49 -12.30
N ALA A 127 8.48 12.96 -13.19
CA ALA A 127 8.08 13.45 -14.52
C ALA A 127 7.43 12.37 -15.40
N SER A 128 7.65 11.07 -15.07
CA SER A 128 7.06 9.95 -15.79
C SER A 128 6.08 9.20 -14.88
N PRO A 129 4.82 8.99 -15.29
CA PRO A 129 3.84 8.21 -14.52
C PRO A 129 4.31 6.79 -14.19
N GLN A 130 5.13 6.17 -15.06
CA GLN A 130 5.63 4.81 -14.87
C GLN A 130 6.66 4.69 -13.74
N SER A 131 7.39 5.77 -13.43
CA SER A 131 8.35 5.83 -12.33
C SER A 131 7.77 6.47 -11.07
N SER A 132 6.51 6.91 -11.08
CA SER A 132 5.82 7.38 -9.88
C SER A 132 5.41 6.20 -9.01
N GLY A 133 5.44 6.37 -7.69
CA GLY A 133 5.16 5.29 -6.76
C GLY A 133 4.40 5.73 -5.51
N THR A 134 3.63 4.81 -4.94
CA THR A 134 2.98 5.02 -3.64
C THR A 134 3.43 3.93 -2.69
N LEU A 135 3.92 4.28 -1.53
CA LEU A 135 4.28 3.36 -0.45
C LEU A 135 3.27 3.53 0.70
N PRO A 136 2.27 2.65 0.83
CA PRO A 136 1.27 2.74 1.89
C PRO A 136 1.78 2.10 3.20
N GLY A 137 1.18 2.52 4.33
CA GLY A 137 1.33 1.81 5.59
C GLY A 137 2.63 2.07 6.32
N LEU A 138 3.21 3.24 6.15
CA LEU A 138 4.30 3.72 7.00
C LEU A 138 3.75 4.34 8.29
N PRO A 139 4.41 4.21 9.44
CA PRO A 139 4.16 5.08 10.58
C PRO A 139 4.26 6.55 10.18
N ILE A 140 3.37 7.41 10.68
CA ILE A 140 3.31 8.82 10.26
C ILE A 140 4.67 9.51 10.41
N ALA A 141 5.34 9.33 11.55
CA ALA A 141 6.65 9.92 11.78
C ALA A 141 7.72 9.46 10.77
N GLN A 142 7.72 8.17 10.42
CA GLN A 142 8.63 7.60 9.41
C GLN A 142 8.31 8.13 8.01
N ALA A 143 7.03 8.31 7.67
CA ALA A 143 6.62 8.85 6.38
C ALA A 143 7.09 10.31 6.21
N GLU A 144 6.97 11.14 7.25
CA GLU A 144 7.44 12.53 7.24
C GLU A 144 8.98 12.62 7.17
N GLU A 145 9.68 11.78 7.91
CA GLU A 145 11.14 11.70 7.85
C GLU A 145 11.61 11.29 6.43
N LEU A 146 11.00 10.24 5.86
CA LEU A 146 11.29 9.81 4.49
C LEU A 146 11.00 10.90 3.47
N ARG A 147 9.87 11.59 3.60
CA ARG A 147 9.52 12.71 2.72
C ARG A 147 10.63 13.77 2.70
N THR A 148 11.07 14.19 3.88
CA THR A 148 12.10 15.22 4.01
C THR A 148 13.43 14.75 3.42
N ARG A 149 13.83 13.52 3.70
CA ARG A 149 15.07 12.91 3.19
C ARG A 149 15.06 12.75 1.68
N LEU A 150 13.98 12.21 1.11
CA LEU A 150 13.85 12.02 -0.33
C LEU A 150 13.81 13.36 -1.09
N ALA A 151 13.17 14.38 -0.53
CA ALA A 151 13.16 15.72 -1.11
C ALA A 151 14.58 16.31 -1.16
N ALA A 152 15.35 16.22 -0.07
CA ALA A 152 16.73 16.69 -0.01
C ALA A 152 17.64 15.95 -1.01
N LEU A 153 17.51 14.61 -1.12
CA LEU A 153 18.27 13.82 -2.10
C LEU A 153 17.92 14.20 -3.54
N GLY A 154 16.63 14.45 -3.82
CA GLY A 154 16.19 14.90 -5.14
C GLY A 154 16.74 16.28 -5.52
N GLU A 155 16.83 17.20 -4.56
CA GLU A 155 17.44 18.53 -4.75
C GLU A 155 18.95 18.45 -4.97
N ALA A 156 19.64 17.66 -4.14
CA ALA A 156 21.10 17.47 -4.27
C ALA A 156 21.49 16.90 -5.63
N GLN A 157 20.79 15.87 -6.10
CA GLN A 157 21.07 15.28 -7.42
C GLN A 157 20.73 16.22 -8.60
N ARG A 158 19.72 17.08 -8.47
CA ARG A 158 19.42 18.10 -9.49
C ARG A 158 20.46 19.22 -9.51
N ALA A 159 21.04 19.54 -8.36
CA ALA A 159 22.11 20.53 -8.25
C ALA A 159 23.48 20.03 -8.75
N GLY A 160 23.60 18.72 -9.07
CA GLY A 160 24.85 18.11 -9.52
C GLY A 160 25.85 17.85 -8.41
N LEU A 161 25.36 17.74 -7.17
CA LEU A 161 26.12 17.42 -5.96
C LEU A 161 26.08 15.92 -5.67
#